data_95f189a4839dc8a5ce072d7fd8d4a0fc
#
_entry.id   95f189a4839dc8a5ce072d7fd8d4a0fc
#
_cell.length_a   1.000
_cell.length_b   1.000
_cell.length_c   1.000
_cell.angle_alpha   90.00
_cell.angle_beta   90.00
_cell.angle_gamma   90.00
#
_symmetry.space_group_name_H-M   'P 1'
#
loop_
_entity.id
_entity.type
_entity.pdbx_description
1 polymer ?
#
loop_
_entity_poly.entity_id
_entity_poly.type
_entity_poly.pdbx_seq_one_letter_code
_entity_poly.pdbx_strand_id
1 'polypeptide(L)'
;SISLTGGVGTTMAWASHFVDTLGLDNAVEIGIASNMVGMIAACMIGGPIASLLIKRHRIQTSADPELDIGMRYQDEPYKRLNYYGVLMAIFWLNICLIMGRVIIRLIAFTGLNLPAFVGCLLAGIIIRSVTALVVPKGGRIWRWHSMQPGIALISDLCLGIFLTMALMGLQLWVLQPMITFITVTMILQILLVIAFILLVVFKVMGRDYEAAVMCSGFGGIA
;
A
#
# COMPACT_ATOMS: atom_id res chain seq x y z
N SER A 1 -0.90 14.56 -0.03
CA SER A 1 0.17 13.56 -0.35
C SER A 1 0.05 12.29 0.49
N ILE A 2 -0.24 12.35 1.81
CA ILE A 2 -0.37 11.18 2.70
C ILE A 2 -1.39 10.17 2.16
N SER A 3 -2.51 10.66 1.66
CA SER A 3 -3.59 9.85 1.09
C SER A 3 -3.18 9.13 -0.21
N LEU A 4 -2.40 9.77 -1.07
CA LEU A 4 -2.03 9.24 -2.39
C LEU A 4 -1.07 8.06 -2.30
N THR A 5 -0.10 8.13 -1.39
CA THR A 5 0.90 7.07 -1.21
C THR A 5 0.44 5.95 -0.28
N GLY A 6 -0.45 6.25 0.67
CA GLY A 6 -0.87 5.31 1.71
C GLY A 6 -2.25 4.68 1.50
N GLY A 7 -3.03 5.18 0.56
CA GLY A 7 -4.39 4.71 0.29
C GLY A 7 -5.42 5.14 1.34
N VAL A 8 -6.63 4.57 1.21
CA VAL A 8 -7.78 4.89 2.08
C VAL A 8 -7.49 4.59 3.56
N GLY A 9 -6.78 3.49 3.85
CA GLY A 9 -6.45 3.09 5.21
C GLY A 9 -5.57 4.10 5.94
N THR A 10 -4.55 4.60 5.28
CA THR A 10 -3.65 5.62 5.84
C THR A 10 -4.39 6.95 6.02
N THR A 11 -5.25 7.31 5.07
CA THR A 11 -6.10 8.50 5.19
C THR A 11 -6.97 8.44 6.44
N MET A 12 -7.68 7.34 6.65
CA MET A 12 -8.53 7.15 7.82
C MET A 12 -7.73 7.16 9.13
N ALA A 13 -6.53 6.59 9.13
CA ALA A 13 -5.68 6.54 10.32
C ALA A 13 -5.12 7.91 10.74
N TRP A 14 -4.86 8.81 9.79
CA TRP A 14 -4.38 10.16 10.05
C TRP A 14 -5.51 11.19 10.17
N ALA A 15 -6.70 10.88 9.68
CA ALA A 15 -7.82 11.82 9.67
C ALA A 15 -8.21 12.27 11.09
N SER A 16 -8.22 11.37 12.09
CA SER A 16 -8.48 11.71 13.47
C SER A 16 -7.49 12.76 14.00
N HIS A 17 -6.21 12.63 13.67
CA HIS A 17 -5.21 13.62 14.05
C HIS A 17 -5.45 14.99 13.39
N PHE A 18 -5.87 15.02 12.12
CA PHE A 18 -6.17 16.28 11.43
C PHE A 18 -7.45 16.94 11.95
N VAL A 19 -8.46 16.16 12.29
CA VAL A 19 -9.69 16.67 12.89
C VAL A 19 -9.43 17.21 14.30
N ASP A 20 -8.81 16.39 15.17
CA ASP A 20 -8.65 16.71 16.59
C ASP A 20 -7.60 17.79 16.84
N THR A 21 -6.50 17.81 16.04
CA THR A 21 -5.36 18.70 16.28
C THR A 21 -5.40 19.96 15.41
N LEU A 22 -5.86 19.85 14.16
CA LEU A 22 -5.85 20.94 13.19
C LEU A 22 -7.25 21.53 12.92
N GLY A 23 -8.31 20.94 13.46
CA GLY A 23 -9.69 21.42 13.30
C GLY A 23 -10.22 21.30 11.86
N LEU A 24 -9.73 20.32 11.10
CA LEU A 24 -10.15 20.09 9.72
C LEU A 24 -11.27 19.04 9.67
N ASP A 25 -12.51 19.46 9.87
CA ASP A 25 -13.68 18.57 9.96
C ASP A 25 -13.87 17.65 8.75
N ASN A 26 -13.43 18.06 7.56
CA ASN A 26 -13.61 17.34 6.29
C ASN A 26 -12.34 16.60 5.83
N ALA A 27 -11.40 16.32 6.72
CA ALA A 27 -10.11 15.69 6.37
C ALA A 27 -10.27 14.29 5.78
N VAL A 28 -11.27 13.53 6.26
CA VAL A 28 -11.57 12.16 5.79
C VAL A 28 -12.04 12.20 4.34
N GLU A 29 -13.03 13.02 4.06
CA GLU A 29 -13.68 13.15 2.75
C GLU A 29 -12.68 13.62 1.70
N ILE A 30 -11.93 14.68 2.01
CA ILE A 30 -10.87 15.21 1.13
C ILE A 30 -9.82 14.15 0.85
N GLY A 31 -9.39 13.43 1.88
CA GLY A 31 -8.37 12.41 1.76
C GLY A 31 -8.81 11.24 0.89
N ILE A 32 -10.01 10.70 1.10
CA ILE A 32 -10.53 9.56 0.32
C ILE A 32 -10.82 9.98 -1.12
N ALA A 33 -11.45 11.15 -1.34
CA ALA A 33 -11.71 11.66 -2.68
C ALA A 33 -10.41 11.88 -3.47
N SER A 34 -9.39 12.49 -2.85
CA SER A 34 -8.09 12.68 -3.46
C SER A 34 -7.42 11.34 -3.81
N ASN A 35 -7.54 10.34 -2.93
CA ASN A 35 -7.00 9.01 -3.19
C ASN A 35 -7.67 8.34 -4.40
N MET A 36 -8.99 8.42 -4.52
CA MET A 36 -9.71 7.84 -5.65
C MET A 36 -9.32 8.50 -6.98
N VAL A 37 -9.28 9.83 -7.01
CA VAL A 37 -8.84 10.57 -8.20
C VAL A 37 -7.38 10.23 -8.53
N GLY A 38 -6.53 10.15 -7.52
CA GLY A 38 -5.12 9.76 -7.66
C GLY A 38 -4.93 8.37 -8.27
N MET A 39 -5.68 7.37 -7.79
CA MET A 39 -5.63 6.01 -8.33
C MET A 39 -6.05 5.95 -9.80
N ILE A 40 -7.14 6.64 -10.17
CA ILE A 40 -7.59 6.71 -11.57
C ILE A 40 -6.50 7.35 -12.44
N ALA A 41 -5.96 8.49 -11.99
CA ALA A 41 -4.90 9.20 -12.70
C ALA A 41 -3.63 8.33 -12.85
N ALA A 42 -3.23 7.63 -11.80
CA ALA A 42 -2.07 6.73 -11.79
C ALA A 42 -2.22 5.61 -12.82
N CYS A 43 -3.39 4.95 -12.86
CA CYS A 43 -3.68 3.92 -13.86
C CYS A 43 -3.64 4.45 -15.29
N MET A 44 -4.08 5.70 -15.52
CA MET A 44 -4.09 6.31 -16.84
C MET A 44 -2.69 6.75 -17.30
N ILE A 45 -1.82 7.14 -16.38
CA ILE A 45 -0.53 7.78 -16.70
C ILE A 45 0.61 6.75 -16.84
N GLY A 46 0.56 5.64 -16.11
CA GLY A 46 1.63 4.64 -16.09
C GLY A 46 2.01 4.12 -17.48
N GLY A 47 1.04 3.67 -18.28
CA GLY A 47 1.25 3.18 -19.63
C GLY A 47 1.85 4.22 -20.60
N PRO A 48 1.28 5.42 -20.71
CA PRO A 48 1.82 6.50 -21.53
C PRO A 48 3.24 6.91 -21.17
N ILE A 49 3.61 6.93 -19.88
CA ILE A 49 4.99 7.23 -19.45
C ILE A 49 5.97 6.19 -19.98
N ALA A 50 5.67 4.90 -19.83
CA ALA A 50 6.53 3.84 -20.39
C ALA A 50 6.71 3.99 -21.90
N SER A 51 5.59 4.14 -22.63
CA SER A 51 5.60 4.31 -24.09
C SER A 51 6.41 5.54 -24.52
N LEU A 52 6.29 6.65 -23.79
CA LEU A 52 7.02 7.88 -24.08
C LEU A 52 8.53 7.69 -23.86
N LEU A 53 8.92 7.05 -22.76
CA LEU A 53 10.33 6.81 -22.42
C LEU A 53 10.98 5.87 -23.44
N ILE A 54 10.32 4.77 -23.78
CA ILE A 54 10.81 3.78 -24.74
C ILE A 54 10.97 4.42 -26.13
N LYS A 55 9.95 5.14 -26.61
CA LYS A 55 9.99 5.82 -27.93
C LYS A 55 11.03 6.93 -27.98
N ARG A 56 11.11 7.78 -26.95
CA ARG A 56 12.01 8.94 -26.92
C ARG A 56 13.48 8.54 -26.86
N HIS A 57 13.80 7.48 -26.15
CA HIS A 57 15.19 7.03 -25.97
C HIS A 57 15.55 5.87 -26.92
N ARG A 58 14.65 5.49 -27.83
CA ARG A 58 14.83 4.37 -28.78
C ARG A 58 15.41 3.14 -28.12
N ILE A 59 14.88 2.81 -26.93
CA ILE A 59 15.35 1.70 -26.12
C ILE A 59 14.99 0.42 -26.87
N GLN A 60 16.02 -0.32 -27.31
CA GLN A 60 15.82 -1.63 -27.90
C GLN A 60 15.55 -2.62 -26.76
N THR A 61 14.51 -3.39 -26.90
CA THR A 61 14.25 -4.53 -26.02
C THR A 61 15.42 -5.48 -26.20
N SER A 62 16.05 -5.91 -25.12
CA SER A 62 17.07 -6.96 -25.16
C SER A 62 16.46 -8.14 -25.89
N ALA A 63 17.11 -8.60 -26.95
CA ALA A 63 16.57 -9.60 -27.86
C ALA A 63 16.63 -11.04 -27.29
N ASP A 64 16.55 -11.18 -25.99
CA ASP A 64 16.33 -12.48 -25.38
C ASP A 64 14.85 -12.83 -25.49
N PRO A 65 14.49 -13.84 -26.32
CA PRO A 65 13.10 -14.24 -26.49
C PRO A 65 12.46 -14.89 -25.24
N GLU A 66 13.24 -15.16 -24.22
CA GLU A 66 12.75 -15.53 -22.90
C GLU A 66 12.46 -14.25 -22.09
N LEU A 67 11.39 -13.56 -22.47
CA LEU A 67 10.71 -12.62 -21.59
C LEU A 67 10.18 -13.42 -20.40
N ASP A 68 10.99 -13.50 -19.36
CA ASP A 68 10.55 -13.92 -18.02
C ASP A 68 9.70 -12.77 -17.43
N ILE A 69 8.60 -12.44 -18.13
CA ILE A 69 7.64 -11.45 -17.68
C ILE A 69 6.85 -12.06 -16.54
N GLY A 70 7.32 -11.78 -15.35
CA GLY A 70 6.71 -12.23 -14.12
C GLY A 70 7.11 -13.66 -13.78
N MET A 71 7.14 -13.94 -12.50
CA MET A 71 7.17 -15.33 -12.06
C MET A 71 6.02 -16.06 -12.78
N ARG A 72 6.32 -17.09 -13.54
CA ARG A 72 5.31 -18.07 -13.93
C ARG A 72 4.51 -18.33 -12.68
N TYR A 73 3.25 -17.94 -12.71
CA TYR A 73 2.31 -18.39 -11.69
C TYR A 73 2.31 -19.93 -11.85
N GLN A 74 3.25 -20.56 -11.18
CA GLN A 74 3.14 -21.99 -10.95
C GLN A 74 1.82 -22.05 -10.18
N ASP A 75 0.85 -22.72 -10.78
CA ASP A 75 -0.34 -23.17 -10.08
C ASP A 75 0.16 -23.98 -8.88
N GLU A 76 0.51 -23.24 -7.80
CA GLU A 76 0.69 -23.89 -6.53
C GLU A 76 -0.61 -24.65 -6.28
N PRO A 77 -0.54 -25.97 -6.11
CA PRO A 77 -1.74 -26.79 -5.96
C PRO A 77 -2.58 -26.12 -4.90
N TYR A 78 -3.82 -25.78 -5.27
CA TYR A 78 -4.81 -25.04 -4.50
C TYR A 78 -4.65 -25.40 -3.02
N LYS A 79 -3.98 -24.55 -2.25
CA LYS A 79 -3.69 -24.81 -0.83
C LYS A 79 -5.04 -24.84 -0.13
N ARG A 80 -5.56 -26.04 0.11
CA ARG A 80 -6.85 -26.24 0.76
C ARG A 80 -6.85 -25.45 2.06
N LEU A 81 -7.84 -24.59 2.21
CA LEU A 81 -8.11 -23.89 3.46
C LEU A 81 -8.21 -24.92 4.59
N ASN A 82 -7.25 -24.87 5.49
CA ASN A 82 -7.27 -25.73 6.66
C ASN A 82 -7.89 -24.95 7.83
N TYR A 83 -8.93 -25.48 8.43
CA TYR A 83 -9.59 -24.89 9.59
C TYR A 83 -8.60 -24.48 10.69
N TYR A 84 -7.66 -25.36 11.03
CA TYR A 84 -6.62 -25.06 12.02
C TYR A 84 -5.67 -23.93 11.56
N GLY A 85 -5.43 -23.80 10.27
CA GLY A 85 -4.63 -22.70 9.69
C GLY A 85 -5.30 -21.35 9.90
N VAL A 86 -6.62 -21.28 9.70
CA VAL A 86 -7.42 -20.07 9.93
C VAL A 86 -7.45 -19.68 11.41
N LEU A 87 -7.72 -20.64 12.31
CA LEU A 87 -7.71 -20.38 13.75
C LEU A 87 -6.34 -19.90 14.25
N MET A 88 -5.26 -20.50 13.75
CA MET A 88 -3.90 -20.09 14.10
C MET A 88 -3.59 -18.70 13.55
N ALA A 89 -4.06 -18.36 12.34
CA ALA A 89 -3.95 -17.01 11.78
C ALA A 89 -4.66 -15.98 12.66
N ILE A 90 -5.90 -16.25 13.07
CA ILE A 90 -6.66 -15.38 13.99
C ILE A 90 -5.91 -15.20 15.32
N PHE A 91 -5.40 -16.27 15.89
CA PHE A 91 -4.65 -16.24 17.15
C PHE A 91 -3.41 -15.33 17.03
N TRP A 92 -2.57 -15.52 16.00
CA TRP A 92 -1.38 -14.70 15.79
C TRP A 92 -1.71 -13.24 15.46
N LEU A 93 -2.78 -12.99 14.71
CA LEU A 93 -3.26 -11.61 14.46
C LEU A 93 -3.64 -10.91 15.76
N ASN A 94 -4.34 -11.58 16.68
CA ASN A 94 -4.67 -11.01 17.99
C ASN A 94 -3.43 -10.69 18.82
N ILE A 95 -2.43 -11.58 18.80
CA ILE A 95 -1.13 -11.29 19.46
C ILE A 95 -0.46 -10.08 18.85
N CYS A 96 -0.42 -9.97 17.51
CA CYS A 96 0.13 -8.80 16.82
C CYS A 96 -0.62 -7.51 17.19
N LEU A 97 -1.95 -7.55 17.32
CA LEU A 97 -2.74 -6.39 17.72
C LEU A 97 -2.44 -5.94 19.16
N ILE A 98 -2.32 -6.88 20.09
CA ILE A 98 -1.99 -6.59 21.49
C ILE A 98 -0.57 -6.01 21.58
N MET A 99 0.41 -6.68 20.97
CA MET A 99 1.79 -6.19 20.96
C MET A 99 1.92 -4.84 20.24
N GLY A 100 1.19 -4.64 19.15
CA GLY A 100 1.17 -3.37 18.42
C GLY A 100 0.72 -2.20 19.29
N ARG A 101 -0.31 -2.40 20.14
CA ARG A 101 -0.75 -1.38 21.11
C ARG A 101 0.31 -1.06 22.15
N VAL A 102 1.04 -2.06 22.62
CA VAL A 102 2.14 -1.87 23.58
C VAL A 102 3.27 -1.08 22.92
N ILE A 103 3.67 -1.45 21.70
CA ILE A 103 4.73 -0.77 20.94
C ILE A 103 4.37 0.70 20.71
N ILE A 104 3.14 1.00 20.29
CA ILE A 104 2.69 2.39 20.09
C ILE A 104 2.77 3.19 21.39
N ARG A 105 2.36 2.63 22.51
CA ARG A 105 2.47 3.31 23.81
C ARG A 105 3.92 3.60 24.18
N LEU A 106 4.83 2.66 23.93
CA LEU A 106 6.26 2.86 24.15
C LEU A 106 6.84 3.97 23.25
N ILE A 107 6.43 4.00 21.98
CA ILE A 107 6.84 5.04 21.03
C ILE A 107 6.26 6.41 21.44
N ALA A 108 5.04 6.46 21.93
CA ALA A 108 4.41 7.71 22.39
C ALA A 108 5.21 8.41 23.51
N PHE A 109 5.94 7.67 24.35
CA PHE A 109 6.86 8.28 25.33
C PHE A 109 8.01 9.07 24.69
N THR A 110 8.34 8.81 23.42
CA THR A 110 9.35 9.59 22.68
C THR A 110 8.78 10.86 22.03
N GLY A 111 7.49 11.15 22.22
CA GLY A 111 6.80 12.31 21.63
C GLY A 111 6.29 12.10 20.21
N LEU A 112 6.47 10.91 19.64
CA LEU A 112 5.98 10.58 18.30
C LEU A 112 4.57 9.97 18.36
N ASN A 113 3.59 10.70 17.83
CA ASN A 113 2.22 10.20 17.68
C ASN A 113 2.07 9.45 16.35
N LEU A 114 2.21 8.13 16.40
CA LEU A 114 2.01 7.27 15.24
C LEU A 114 0.63 6.60 15.25
N PRO A 115 0.00 6.40 14.10
CA PRO A 115 -1.25 5.66 14.00
C PRO A 115 -1.12 4.21 14.48
N ALA A 116 -2.19 3.68 15.08
CA ALA A 116 -2.19 2.35 15.71
C ALA A 116 -1.78 1.21 14.77
N PHE A 117 -2.09 1.31 13.47
CA PHE A 117 -1.72 0.27 12.50
C PHE A 117 -0.21 0.12 12.31
N VAL A 118 0.57 1.21 12.48
CA VAL A 118 2.03 1.16 12.37
C VAL A 118 2.63 0.26 13.45
N GLY A 119 2.10 0.35 14.68
CA GLY A 119 2.50 -0.54 15.76
C GLY A 119 2.19 -2.00 15.48
N CYS A 120 1.04 -2.29 14.88
CA CYS A 120 0.67 -3.64 14.49
C CYS A 120 1.58 -4.20 13.39
N LEU A 121 1.97 -3.36 12.41
CA LEU A 121 2.96 -3.74 11.38
C LEU A 121 4.31 -4.05 12.00
N LEU A 122 4.81 -3.19 12.88
CA LEU A 122 6.08 -3.41 13.59
C LEU A 122 6.03 -4.69 14.44
N ALA A 123 4.92 -4.92 15.16
CA ALA A 123 4.71 -6.14 15.91
C ALA A 123 4.77 -7.38 15.02
N GLY A 124 4.12 -7.35 13.86
CA GLY A 124 4.14 -8.44 12.88
C GLY A 124 5.55 -8.73 12.36
N ILE A 125 6.32 -7.69 12.04
CA ILE A 125 7.72 -7.81 11.59
C ILE A 125 8.59 -8.40 12.69
N ILE A 126 8.47 -7.90 13.93
CA ILE A 126 9.24 -8.39 15.09
C ILE A 126 8.92 -9.86 15.35
N ILE A 127 7.64 -10.21 15.43
CA ILE A 127 7.21 -11.60 15.66
C ILE A 127 7.76 -12.52 14.57
N ARG A 128 7.64 -12.12 13.31
CA ARG A 128 8.18 -12.91 12.20
C ARG A 128 9.69 -13.06 12.27
N SER A 129 10.41 -11.99 12.59
CA SER A 129 11.88 -12.02 12.67
C SER A 129 12.37 -12.86 13.85
N VAL A 130 11.74 -12.70 15.03
CA VAL A 130 12.08 -13.49 16.22
C VAL A 130 11.76 -14.96 16.03
N THR A 131 10.61 -15.29 15.46
CA THR A 131 10.25 -16.69 15.18
C THR A 131 11.16 -17.33 14.13
N ALA A 132 11.62 -16.57 13.14
CA ALA A 132 12.58 -17.06 12.15
C ALA A 132 13.96 -17.39 12.77
N LEU A 133 14.35 -16.64 13.82
CA LEU A 133 15.62 -16.83 14.54
C LEU A 133 15.55 -17.96 15.59
N VAL A 134 14.44 -18.05 16.31
CA VAL A 134 14.31 -18.91 17.49
C VAL A 134 13.77 -20.30 17.16
N VAL A 135 12.88 -20.41 16.16
CA VAL A 135 12.22 -21.66 15.82
C VAL A 135 13.00 -22.35 14.67
N PRO A 136 13.61 -23.51 14.90
CA PRO A 136 14.25 -24.29 13.82
C PRO A 136 13.22 -24.65 12.75
N LYS A 137 13.66 -24.71 11.49
CA LYS A 137 12.83 -25.07 10.34
C LYS A 137 12.12 -26.41 10.60
N GLY A 138 10.85 -26.38 10.99
CA GLY A 138 10.06 -27.56 11.33
C GLY A 138 9.34 -27.51 12.68
N GLY A 139 9.48 -26.44 13.45
CA GLY A 139 8.78 -26.26 14.71
C GLY A 139 7.26 -26.35 14.56
N ARG A 140 6.63 -27.19 15.39
CA ARG A 140 5.20 -27.53 15.34
C ARG A 140 4.28 -26.32 15.58
N ILE A 141 4.78 -25.28 16.22
CA ILE A 141 4.06 -24.08 16.62
C ILE A 141 3.99 -23.02 15.48
N TRP A 142 5.00 -22.99 14.61
CA TRP A 142 5.10 -22.01 13.54
C TRP A 142 4.97 -22.69 12.17
N ARG A 143 3.76 -23.07 11.80
CA ARG A 143 3.47 -23.66 10.49
C ARG A 143 3.03 -22.53 9.52
N TRP A 144 3.96 -21.65 9.18
CA TRP A 144 3.71 -20.49 8.29
C TRP A 144 2.98 -20.89 7.01
N HIS A 145 3.41 -21.98 6.40
CA HIS A 145 2.84 -22.48 5.14
C HIS A 145 1.36 -22.88 5.22
N SER A 146 0.91 -23.34 6.38
CA SER A 146 -0.49 -23.69 6.60
C SER A 146 -1.34 -22.48 7.00
N MET A 147 -0.72 -21.39 7.47
CA MET A 147 -1.41 -20.18 7.90
C MET A 147 -1.62 -19.16 6.76
N GLN A 148 -0.75 -19.18 5.73
CA GLN A 148 -0.82 -18.24 4.61
C GLN A 148 -2.21 -18.12 3.97
N PRO A 149 -2.90 -19.22 3.57
CA PRO A 149 -4.22 -19.10 2.97
C PRO A 149 -5.27 -18.55 3.94
N GLY A 150 -5.12 -18.82 5.24
CA GLY A 150 -5.99 -18.25 6.28
C GLY A 150 -5.78 -16.75 6.46
N ILE A 151 -4.52 -16.29 6.46
CA ILE A 151 -4.18 -14.86 6.54
C ILE A 151 -4.68 -14.13 5.30
N ALA A 152 -4.50 -14.69 4.10
CA ALA A 152 -4.97 -14.09 2.85
C ALA A 152 -6.50 -13.92 2.87
N LEU A 153 -7.24 -14.96 3.24
CA LEU A 153 -8.71 -14.91 3.36
C LEU A 153 -9.16 -13.81 4.33
N ILE A 154 -8.55 -13.74 5.52
CA ILE A 154 -8.90 -12.73 6.53
C ILE A 154 -8.57 -11.33 6.00
N SER A 155 -7.41 -11.17 5.35
CA SER A 155 -6.98 -9.90 4.76
C SER A 155 -7.98 -9.40 3.71
N ASP A 156 -8.37 -10.25 2.77
CA ASP A 156 -9.29 -9.89 1.69
C ASP A 156 -10.68 -9.54 2.24
N LEU A 157 -11.15 -10.31 3.20
CA LEU A 157 -12.45 -10.07 3.85
C LEU A 157 -12.44 -8.76 4.65
N CYS A 158 -11.41 -8.55 5.47
CA CYS A 158 -11.25 -7.32 6.24
C CYS A 158 -11.08 -6.09 5.34
N LEU A 159 -10.32 -6.21 4.25
CA LEU A 159 -10.15 -5.13 3.27
C LEU A 159 -11.47 -4.80 2.59
N GLY A 160 -12.23 -5.81 2.15
CA GLY A 160 -13.54 -5.60 1.52
C GLY A 160 -14.53 -4.90 2.45
N ILE A 161 -14.65 -5.37 3.70
CA ILE A 161 -15.52 -4.74 4.70
C ILE A 161 -15.07 -3.30 4.98
N PHE A 162 -13.77 -3.09 5.19
CA PHE A 162 -13.20 -1.78 5.47
C PHE A 162 -13.47 -0.78 4.33
N LEU A 163 -13.21 -1.18 3.06
CA LEU A 163 -13.49 -0.33 1.90
C LEU A 163 -14.97 0.00 1.77
N THR A 164 -15.83 -1.00 1.96
CA THR A 164 -17.28 -0.80 1.89
C THR A 164 -17.75 0.21 2.95
N MET A 165 -17.31 0.04 4.20
CA MET A 165 -17.67 0.98 5.28
C MET A 165 -17.11 2.38 5.03
N ALA A 166 -15.88 2.48 4.54
CA ALA A 166 -15.26 3.77 4.22
C ALA A 166 -16.01 4.50 3.10
N LEU A 167 -16.43 3.79 2.06
CA LEU A 167 -17.20 4.37 0.95
C LEU A 167 -18.62 4.76 1.34
N MET A 168 -19.28 3.95 2.15
CA MET A 168 -20.64 4.27 2.65
C MET A 168 -20.64 5.47 3.59
N GLY A 169 -19.54 5.72 4.30
CA GLY A 169 -19.41 6.89 5.20
C GLY A 169 -19.09 8.20 4.47
N LEU A 170 -18.78 8.18 3.17
CA LEU A 170 -18.40 9.36 2.42
C LEU A 170 -19.59 10.30 2.15
N GLN A 171 -19.46 11.53 2.60
CA GLN A 171 -20.41 12.62 2.34
C GLN A 171 -19.91 13.47 1.17
N LEU A 172 -20.15 13.01 -0.07
CA LEU A 172 -19.64 13.66 -1.28
C LEU A 172 -20.14 15.11 -1.47
N TRP A 173 -21.32 15.45 -0.94
CA TRP A 173 -21.86 16.81 -1.01
C TRP A 173 -21.04 17.82 -0.21
N VAL A 174 -20.33 17.38 0.83
CA VAL A 174 -19.45 18.23 1.63
C VAL A 174 -18.21 18.67 0.85
N LEU A 175 -17.84 17.92 -0.20
CA LEU A 175 -16.70 18.22 -1.06
C LEU A 175 -16.97 19.34 -2.06
N GLN A 176 -18.24 19.68 -2.31
CA GLN A 176 -18.62 20.66 -3.35
C GLN A 176 -17.85 21.98 -3.26
N PRO A 177 -17.70 22.65 -2.10
CA PRO A 177 -16.92 23.88 -2.01
C PRO A 177 -15.42 23.70 -2.19
N MET A 178 -14.91 22.46 -2.04
CA MET A 178 -13.48 22.15 -2.09
C MET A 178 -13.02 21.48 -3.40
N ILE A 179 -13.94 21.22 -4.33
CA ILE A 179 -13.64 20.54 -5.60
C ILE A 179 -12.54 21.26 -6.37
N THR A 180 -12.61 22.58 -6.46
CA THR A 180 -11.60 23.40 -7.17
C THR A 180 -10.23 23.24 -6.54
N PHE A 181 -10.14 23.29 -5.22
CA PHE A 181 -8.87 23.11 -4.49
C PHE A 181 -8.31 21.70 -4.71
N ILE A 182 -9.15 20.68 -4.59
CA ILE A 182 -8.74 19.27 -4.80
C ILE A 182 -8.23 19.09 -6.23
N THR A 183 -8.96 19.58 -7.23
CA THR A 183 -8.60 19.45 -8.64
C THR A 183 -7.27 20.14 -8.97
N VAL A 184 -7.07 21.38 -8.52
CA VAL A 184 -5.81 22.11 -8.74
C VAL A 184 -4.63 21.38 -8.06
N THR A 185 -4.82 20.97 -6.81
CA THR A 185 -3.79 20.23 -6.07
C THR A 185 -3.44 18.92 -6.74
N MET A 186 -4.43 18.18 -7.24
CA MET A 186 -4.21 16.90 -7.93
C MET A 186 -3.47 17.09 -9.26
N ILE A 187 -3.84 18.09 -10.07
CA ILE A 187 -3.14 18.41 -11.31
C ILE A 187 -1.68 18.76 -11.02
N LEU A 188 -1.44 19.61 -10.03
CA LEU A 188 -0.08 19.99 -9.62
C LEU A 188 0.73 18.77 -9.16
N GLN A 189 0.13 17.90 -8.34
CA GLN A 189 0.75 16.68 -7.87
C GLN A 189 1.12 15.73 -9.04
N ILE A 190 0.21 15.52 -9.98
CA ILE A 190 0.44 14.69 -11.16
C ILE A 190 1.61 15.24 -11.99
N LEU A 191 1.63 16.55 -12.27
CA LEU A 191 2.71 17.20 -13.00
C LEU A 191 4.05 17.04 -12.29
N LEU A 192 4.07 17.20 -10.97
CA LEU A 192 5.26 17.03 -10.14
C LEU A 192 5.77 15.59 -10.19
N VAL A 193 4.90 14.61 -10.06
CA VAL A 193 5.26 13.18 -10.15
C VAL A 193 5.83 12.84 -11.52
N ILE A 194 5.19 13.28 -12.61
CA ILE A 194 5.68 13.08 -13.98
C ILE A 194 7.07 13.71 -14.14
N ALA A 195 7.23 14.96 -13.70
CA ALA A 195 8.53 15.66 -13.77
C ALA A 195 9.59 14.91 -12.95
N PHE A 196 9.27 14.44 -11.75
CA PHE A 196 10.19 13.68 -10.92
C PHE A 196 10.60 12.36 -11.57
N ILE A 197 9.64 11.62 -12.12
CA ILE A 197 9.91 10.36 -12.84
C ILE A 197 10.87 10.61 -14.00
N LEU A 198 10.60 11.62 -14.84
CA LEU A 198 11.39 11.88 -16.05
C LEU A 198 12.78 12.46 -15.75
N LEU A 199 12.89 13.32 -14.75
CA LEU A 199 14.13 14.05 -14.45
C LEU A 199 15.05 13.30 -13.47
N VAL A 200 14.48 12.59 -12.52
CA VAL A 200 15.24 11.95 -11.43
C VAL A 200 15.25 10.44 -11.59
N VAL A 201 14.09 9.79 -11.51
CA VAL A 201 14.00 8.32 -11.44
C VAL A 201 14.63 7.68 -12.67
N PHE A 202 14.25 8.11 -13.86
CA PHE A 202 14.76 7.55 -15.11
C PHE A 202 16.27 7.77 -15.29
N LYS A 203 16.82 8.91 -14.84
CA LYS A 203 18.25 9.17 -14.92
C LYS A 203 19.07 8.33 -13.94
N VAL A 204 18.55 8.17 -12.71
CA VAL A 204 19.25 7.43 -11.65
C VAL A 204 19.25 5.93 -11.95
N MET A 205 18.21 5.42 -12.60
CA MET A 205 18.06 3.99 -12.89
C MET A 205 18.80 3.51 -14.17
N GLY A 206 19.60 4.36 -14.84
CA GLY A 206 20.47 3.92 -15.93
C GLY A 206 19.91 4.07 -17.33
N ARG A 207 18.67 4.54 -17.53
CA ARG A 207 18.00 4.80 -18.82
C ARG A 207 17.78 3.57 -19.70
N ASP A 208 17.72 2.40 -19.10
CA ASP A 208 17.48 1.14 -19.77
C ASP A 208 15.99 0.79 -19.86
N TYR A 209 15.68 -0.33 -20.53
CA TYR A 209 14.31 -0.82 -20.65
C TYR A 209 13.68 -1.11 -19.26
N GLU A 210 14.43 -1.72 -18.37
CA GLU A 210 14.01 -2.00 -17.01
C GLU A 210 13.70 -0.70 -16.25
N ALA A 211 14.52 0.33 -16.43
CA ALA A 211 14.27 1.64 -15.86
C ALA A 211 12.95 2.25 -16.37
N ALA A 212 12.61 2.09 -17.65
CA ALA A 212 11.35 2.58 -18.20
C ALA A 212 10.13 1.84 -17.62
N VAL A 213 10.23 0.51 -17.44
CA VAL A 213 9.18 -0.31 -16.81
C VAL A 213 9.02 0.05 -15.33
N MET A 214 10.12 0.22 -14.60
CA MET A 214 10.08 0.63 -13.18
C MET A 214 9.52 2.04 -13.01
N CYS A 215 9.85 2.97 -13.92
CA CYS A 215 9.27 4.32 -13.95
C CYS A 215 7.75 4.29 -14.16
N SER A 216 7.27 3.40 -15.03
CA SER A 216 5.83 3.19 -15.24
C SER A 216 5.15 2.65 -13.99
N GLY A 217 5.76 1.65 -13.34
CA GLY A 217 5.27 1.08 -12.09
C GLY A 217 5.23 2.12 -10.96
N PHE A 218 6.29 2.91 -10.82
CA PHE A 218 6.34 4.01 -9.84
C PHE A 218 5.25 5.05 -10.10
N GLY A 219 5.05 5.44 -11.37
CA GLY A 219 3.98 6.39 -11.74
C GLY A 219 2.57 5.84 -11.54
N GLY A 220 2.40 4.51 -11.53
CA GLY A 220 1.13 3.84 -11.24
C GLY A 220 0.83 3.65 -9.74
N ILE A 221 1.80 3.86 -8.85
CA ILE A 221 1.67 3.70 -7.40
C ILE A 221 1.73 5.05 -6.67
N ALA A 222 2.49 6.00 -7.18
CA ALA A 222 2.73 7.32 -6.58
C ALA A 222 1.67 8.35 -6.99
#